data_1bed1a759ba09098f7658d3e6877a354
#
_entry.id   1bed1a759ba09098f7658d3e6877a354
#
_cell.length_a   1.000
_cell.length_b   1.000
_cell.length_c   1.000
_cell.angle_alpha   90.00
_cell.angle_beta   90.00
_cell.angle_gamma   90.00
#
_symmetry.space_group_name_H-M   'P 1'
#
loop_
_entity.id
_entity.type
_entity.pdbx_description
1 polymer ?
#
loop_
_entity_poly.entity_id
_entity_poly.type
_entity_poly.pdbx_seq_one_letter_code
_entity_poly.pdbx_strand_id
1 'polypeptide(L)'
;MASLQDLVRQVSIDLNDYAAGHEFTTWTEEQVAAYILEGLQVAFTFRSELFMRTAVIELTAGNSVQRPCDCTKIRRVYGISTKDGRLLYGIRKRKASDKLQWYGKTCPVDPKYWKARDYYIDSEGDTIFIEPAPPVGQKTYALIECASAPTMEDLNSGMDIPVELVAPAIQWALYRAKMVDSENNATIFSVAQQHKTTCFQLLQVQVQMNDSLEVDRTAPNQANVRVADNG
;
A
#
# COMPACT_ATOMS: atom_id res chain seq x y z
N MET A 1 -16.83 -2.26 -4.09
CA MET A 1 -15.66 -3.12 -4.06
C MET A 1 -15.86 -4.16 -5.13
N ALA A 2 -14.86 -4.48 -5.91
CA ALA A 2 -14.95 -5.46 -7.00
C ALA A 2 -14.13 -6.69 -6.62
N SER A 3 -14.61 -7.87 -6.97
CA SER A 3 -13.87 -9.12 -6.82
C SER A 3 -12.95 -9.35 -8.02
N LEU A 4 -11.93 -10.20 -7.85
CA LEU A 4 -11.08 -10.63 -8.98
C LEU A 4 -11.92 -11.22 -10.11
N GLN A 5 -12.92 -12.07 -9.79
CA GLN A 5 -13.78 -12.71 -10.77
C GLN A 5 -14.61 -11.70 -11.58
N ASP A 6 -15.10 -10.62 -10.95
CA ASP A 6 -15.82 -9.57 -11.67
C ASP A 6 -14.90 -8.87 -12.68
N LEU A 7 -13.64 -8.61 -12.31
CA LEU A 7 -12.66 -8.00 -13.21
C LEU A 7 -12.28 -8.93 -14.35
N VAL A 8 -12.01 -10.19 -14.05
CA VAL A 8 -11.69 -11.22 -15.07
C VAL A 8 -12.81 -11.30 -16.09
N ARG A 9 -14.06 -11.39 -15.62
CA ARG A 9 -15.22 -11.42 -16.53
C ARG A 9 -15.33 -10.14 -17.36
N GLN A 10 -15.14 -8.97 -16.77
CA GLN A 10 -15.19 -7.70 -17.49
C GLN A 10 -14.12 -7.62 -18.58
N VAL A 11 -12.87 -7.96 -18.25
CA VAL A 11 -11.76 -7.97 -19.22
C VAL A 11 -12.05 -8.94 -20.37
N SER A 12 -12.58 -10.13 -20.08
CA SER A 12 -12.90 -11.13 -21.09
C SER A 12 -14.03 -10.67 -22.01
N ILE A 13 -15.03 -9.94 -21.50
CA ILE A 13 -16.06 -9.28 -22.31
C ILE A 13 -15.43 -8.23 -23.23
N ASP A 14 -14.55 -7.39 -22.71
CA ASP A 14 -13.90 -6.31 -23.47
C ASP A 14 -12.93 -6.86 -24.54
N LEU A 15 -12.43 -8.08 -24.35
CA LEU A 15 -11.63 -8.84 -25.34
C LEU A 15 -12.48 -9.59 -26.35
N ASN A 16 -13.81 -9.60 -26.21
CA ASN A 16 -14.75 -10.44 -26.97
C ASN A 16 -14.50 -11.96 -26.81
N ASP A 17 -13.96 -12.37 -25.68
CA ASP A 17 -13.65 -13.77 -25.36
C ASP A 17 -14.61 -14.36 -24.29
N TYR A 18 -15.75 -13.71 -24.08
CA TYR A 18 -16.78 -14.12 -23.14
C TYR A 18 -18.18 -14.02 -23.79
N ALA A 19 -18.65 -15.13 -24.29
CA ALA A 19 -20.02 -15.27 -24.78
C ALA A 19 -20.59 -16.61 -24.29
N ALA A 20 -21.91 -16.71 -24.15
CA ALA A 20 -22.56 -17.92 -23.68
C ALA A 20 -22.16 -19.15 -24.53
N GLY A 21 -21.51 -20.11 -23.93
CA GLY A 21 -20.99 -21.32 -24.58
C GLY A 21 -19.63 -21.17 -25.27
N HIS A 22 -18.99 -20.01 -25.17
CA HIS A 22 -17.66 -19.72 -25.75
C HIS A 22 -16.85 -18.82 -24.76
N GLU A 23 -16.67 -19.31 -23.56
CA GLU A 23 -15.97 -18.57 -22.50
C GLU A 23 -14.49 -18.97 -22.51
N PHE A 24 -13.59 -17.97 -22.41
CA PHE A 24 -12.15 -18.18 -22.32
C PHE A 24 -11.53 -19.03 -23.43
N THR A 25 -11.90 -18.75 -24.68
CA THR A 25 -11.43 -19.51 -25.84
C THR A 25 -10.06 -19.10 -26.32
N THR A 26 -9.70 -17.82 -26.18
CA THR A 26 -8.41 -17.23 -26.57
C THR A 26 -7.50 -17.04 -25.36
N TRP A 27 -8.06 -16.56 -24.26
CA TRP A 27 -7.35 -16.26 -23.01
C TRP A 27 -7.88 -17.12 -21.88
N THR A 28 -7.01 -17.83 -21.17
CA THR A 28 -7.46 -18.55 -19.98
C THR A 28 -7.79 -17.59 -18.83
N GLU A 29 -8.68 -18.01 -17.93
CA GLU A 29 -9.03 -17.23 -16.74
C GLU A 29 -7.79 -16.85 -15.92
N GLU A 30 -6.84 -17.79 -15.79
CA GLU A 30 -5.59 -17.58 -15.06
C GLU A 30 -4.69 -16.54 -15.75
N GLN A 31 -4.65 -16.50 -17.09
CA GLN A 31 -3.88 -15.51 -17.83
C GLN A 31 -4.48 -14.10 -17.63
N VAL A 32 -5.78 -13.96 -17.72
CA VAL A 32 -6.47 -12.69 -17.48
C VAL A 32 -6.26 -12.23 -16.03
N ALA A 33 -6.38 -13.13 -15.05
CA ALA A 33 -6.14 -12.84 -13.65
C ALA A 33 -4.68 -12.39 -13.41
N ALA A 34 -3.71 -13.01 -14.07
CA ALA A 34 -2.31 -12.61 -14.00
C ALA A 34 -2.08 -11.19 -14.56
N TYR A 35 -2.73 -10.82 -15.66
CA TYR A 35 -2.64 -9.47 -16.21
C TYR A 35 -3.31 -8.42 -15.31
N ILE A 36 -4.41 -8.77 -14.64
CA ILE A 36 -5.06 -7.90 -13.65
C ILE A 36 -4.12 -7.70 -12.45
N LEU A 37 -3.51 -8.77 -11.93
CA LEU A 37 -2.54 -8.68 -10.83
C LEU A 37 -1.37 -7.77 -11.21
N GLU A 38 -0.80 -7.93 -12.41
CA GLU A 38 0.26 -7.06 -12.91
C GLU A 38 -0.18 -5.58 -12.94
N GLY A 39 -1.42 -5.31 -13.38
CA GLY A 39 -2.01 -3.97 -13.36
C GLY A 39 -2.15 -3.40 -11.95
N LEU A 40 -2.55 -4.19 -10.98
CA LEU A 40 -2.61 -3.79 -9.57
C LEU A 40 -1.21 -3.54 -8.99
N GLN A 41 -0.21 -4.34 -9.36
CA GLN A 41 1.18 -4.12 -8.95
C GLN A 41 1.77 -2.84 -9.55
N VAL A 42 1.44 -2.54 -10.80
CA VAL A 42 1.77 -1.24 -11.41
C VAL A 42 1.08 -0.12 -10.66
N ALA A 43 -0.22 -0.25 -10.39
CA ALA A 43 -0.95 0.75 -9.61
C ALA A 43 -0.36 0.96 -8.20
N PHE A 44 0.13 -0.09 -7.55
CA PHE A 44 0.81 -0.01 -6.27
C PHE A 44 2.03 0.93 -6.29
N THR A 45 2.78 0.98 -7.39
CA THR A 45 3.94 1.88 -7.50
C THR A 45 3.56 3.36 -7.47
N PHE A 46 2.34 3.70 -7.91
CA PHE A 46 1.82 5.08 -7.94
C PHE A 46 0.89 5.39 -6.75
N ARG A 47 0.17 4.41 -6.26
CA ARG A 47 -0.94 4.57 -5.31
C ARG A 47 -0.82 3.57 -4.14
N SER A 48 0.38 3.46 -3.56
CA SER A 48 0.63 2.54 -2.42
C SER A 48 -0.29 2.77 -1.23
N GLU A 49 -0.83 4.00 -1.07
CA GLU A 49 -1.77 4.34 -0.01
C GLU A 49 -3.11 3.59 -0.09
N LEU A 50 -3.52 3.14 -1.28
CA LEU A 50 -4.75 2.34 -1.45
C LEU A 50 -4.58 0.87 -1.05
N PHE A 51 -3.34 0.43 -0.80
CA PHE A 51 -3.00 -0.91 -0.38
C PHE A 51 -2.59 -0.99 1.10
N MET A 52 -2.92 0.06 1.88
CA MET A 52 -2.61 0.09 3.30
C MET A 52 -3.45 -0.92 4.05
N ARG A 53 -2.77 -1.74 4.86
CA ARG A 53 -3.39 -2.71 5.76
C ARG A 53 -2.78 -2.63 7.14
N THR A 54 -3.53 -3.07 8.13
CA THR A 54 -3.02 -3.25 9.48
C THR A 54 -2.39 -4.64 9.59
N ALA A 55 -1.14 -4.69 10.04
CA ALA A 55 -0.39 -5.92 10.20
C ALA A 55 0.26 -6.01 11.58
N VAL A 56 0.43 -7.22 12.08
CA VAL A 56 1.19 -7.52 13.29
C VAL A 56 2.55 -8.04 12.88
N ILE A 57 3.60 -7.39 13.33
CA ILE A 57 4.98 -7.81 13.07
C ILE A 57 5.66 -8.28 14.35
N GLU A 58 6.46 -9.33 14.29
CA GLU A 58 7.37 -9.72 15.36
C GLU A 58 8.60 -8.83 15.30
N LEU A 59 8.94 -8.19 16.41
CA LEU A 59 10.09 -7.29 16.50
C LEU A 59 11.37 -8.10 16.72
N THR A 60 12.43 -7.75 16.00
CA THR A 60 13.75 -8.35 16.17
C THR A 60 14.32 -7.98 17.54
N ALA A 61 14.51 -8.98 18.38
CA ALA A 61 15.02 -8.78 19.73
C ALA A 61 16.44 -8.19 19.76
N GLY A 62 16.69 -7.27 20.68
CA GLY A 62 17.99 -6.62 20.84
C GLY A 62 18.33 -5.59 19.75
N ASN A 63 17.47 -5.38 18.76
CA ASN A 63 17.70 -4.43 17.69
C ASN A 63 16.62 -3.33 17.69
N SER A 64 17.03 -2.06 17.68
CA SER A 64 16.08 -0.96 17.51
C SER A 64 15.61 -0.82 16.06
N VAL A 65 16.38 -1.28 15.09
CA VAL A 65 16.05 -1.25 13.66
C VAL A 65 15.19 -2.44 13.29
N GLN A 66 14.00 -2.19 12.77
CA GLN A 66 13.03 -3.20 12.39
C GLN A 66 12.70 -3.05 10.92
N ARG A 67 12.86 -4.11 10.13
CA ARG A 67 12.49 -4.16 8.70
C ARG A 67 11.50 -5.30 8.48
N PRO A 68 10.19 -5.01 8.49
CA PRO A 68 9.19 -6.02 8.20
C PRO A 68 9.31 -6.51 6.75
N CYS A 69 9.43 -7.82 6.55
CA CYS A 69 9.60 -8.40 5.20
C CYS A 69 8.32 -8.28 4.35
N ASP A 70 7.14 -8.21 4.98
CA ASP A 70 5.85 -8.19 4.27
C ASP A 70 5.30 -6.78 4.04
N CYS A 71 6.10 -5.75 4.33
CA CYS A 71 5.71 -4.35 4.23
C CYS A 71 6.70 -3.57 3.38
N THR A 72 6.24 -3.04 2.26
CA THR A 72 7.07 -2.21 1.38
C THR A 72 7.09 -0.75 1.83
N LYS A 73 5.99 -0.28 2.42
CA LYS A 73 5.87 1.11 2.89
C LYS A 73 5.07 1.17 4.18
N ILE A 74 5.67 1.71 5.21
CA ILE A 74 5.09 1.82 6.55
C ILE A 74 4.61 3.25 6.76
N ARG A 75 3.34 3.41 7.10
CA ARG A 75 2.73 4.71 7.36
C ARG A 75 2.76 5.06 8.84
N ARG A 76 2.48 4.06 9.70
CA ARG A 76 2.29 4.27 11.12
C ARG A 76 2.58 3.02 11.93
N VAL A 77 3.06 3.22 13.16
CA VAL A 77 3.06 2.20 14.21
C VAL A 77 2.02 2.61 15.26
N TYR A 78 1.03 1.76 15.48
CA TYR A 78 0.01 2.01 16.50
C TYR A 78 0.55 1.80 17.90
N GLY A 79 1.39 0.77 18.08
CA GLY A 79 2.00 0.45 19.36
C GLY A 79 2.43 -1.00 19.48
N ILE A 80 2.70 -1.40 20.70
CA ILE A 80 3.03 -2.78 21.05
C ILE A 80 1.75 -3.57 21.20
N SER A 81 1.73 -4.79 20.64
CA SER A 81 0.55 -5.63 20.58
C SER A 81 0.84 -7.06 21.07
N THR A 82 -0.21 -7.84 21.22
CA THR A 82 -0.13 -9.29 21.29
C THR A 82 0.08 -9.88 19.90
N LYS A 83 0.44 -11.15 19.81
CA LYS A 83 0.53 -11.89 18.54
C LYS A 83 -0.79 -11.84 17.74
N ASP A 84 -1.92 -11.80 18.42
CA ASP A 84 -3.25 -11.76 17.80
C ASP A 84 -3.71 -10.34 17.42
N GLY A 85 -2.82 -9.34 17.49
CA GLY A 85 -3.11 -7.98 17.06
C GLY A 85 -3.82 -7.09 18.09
N ARG A 86 -4.09 -7.58 19.31
CA ARG A 86 -4.65 -6.73 20.37
C ARG A 86 -3.60 -5.74 20.86
N LEU A 87 -3.88 -4.45 20.71
CA LEU A 87 -3.01 -3.39 21.19
C LEU A 87 -2.88 -3.44 22.72
N LEU A 88 -1.64 -3.47 23.22
CA LEU A 88 -1.33 -3.42 24.65
C LEU A 88 -1.15 -1.96 25.08
N TYR A 89 -0.36 -1.19 24.34
CA TYR A 89 -0.18 0.24 24.56
C TYR A 89 0.37 0.93 23.31
N GLY A 90 0.02 2.21 23.16
CA GLY A 90 0.52 3.06 22.08
C GLY A 90 1.95 3.52 22.31
N ILE A 91 2.69 3.79 21.23
CA ILE A 91 4.00 4.40 21.25
C ILE A 91 3.98 5.68 20.43
N ARG A 92 4.85 6.65 20.80
CA ARG A 92 4.80 7.99 20.21
C ARG A 92 5.71 8.10 18.99
N LYS A 93 5.16 8.67 17.89
CA LYS A 93 5.96 8.99 16.70
C LYS A 93 6.90 10.17 16.99
N ARG A 94 8.17 10.02 16.66
CA ARG A 94 9.19 11.08 16.70
C ARG A 94 9.57 11.52 15.29
N LYS A 95 10.11 12.72 15.18
CA LYS A 95 10.69 13.20 13.92
C LYS A 95 12.09 12.60 13.73
N ALA A 96 12.46 12.34 12.47
CA ALA A 96 13.78 11.80 12.13
C ALA A 96 14.94 12.74 12.57
N SER A 97 14.69 14.06 12.64
CA SER A 97 15.65 15.05 13.16
C SER A 97 16.06 14.82 14.61
N ASP A 98 15.20 14.18 15.39
CA ASP A 98 15.47 13.91 16.82
C ASP A 98 16.43 12.73 17.02
N LYS A 99 16.76 12.01 15.93
CA LYS A 99 17.58 10.80 15.89
C LYS A 99 18.99 11.02 16.46
N LEU A 100 19.61 12.14 16.15
CA LEU A 100 20.99 12.45 16.55
C LEU A 100 21.18 12.60 18.08
N GLN A 101 20.10 12.87 18.82
CA GLN A 101 20.16 13.00 20.28
C GLN A 101 20.11 11.65 21.01
N TRP A 102 19.86 10.54 20.31
CA TRP A 102 19.53 9.25 20.89
C TRP A 102 20.66 8.23 20.88
N TYR A 103 21.63 8.39 19.99
CA TYR A 103 22.75 7.45 19.81
C TYR A 103 23.71 7.32 21.02
N GLY A 104 23.40 7.91 22.18
CA GLY A 104 24.28 7.89 23.35
C GLY A 104 23.68 7.27 24.61
N LYS A 105 22.42 6.85 24.64
CA LYS A 105 21.77 6.39 25.89
C LYS A 105 21.06 5.05 25.75
N THR A 106 21.76 4.03 25.31
CA THR A 106 21.31 2.65 25.47
C THR A 106 21.58 2.20 26.92
N CYS A 107 20.70 2.55 27.84
CA CYS A 107 20.67 1.87 29.13
C CYS A 107 20.09 0.48 28.89
N PRO A 108 20.75 -0.61 29.26
CA PRO A 108 20.15 -1.93 29.24
C PRO A 108 18.91 -1.92 30.14
N VAL A 109 17.75 -2.04 29.53
CA VAL A 109 16.49 -2.11 30.28
C VAL A 109 16.27 -3.57 30.64
N ASP A 110 16.06 -3.84 31.93
CA ASP A 110 15.64 -5.16 32.38
C ASP A 110 14.42 -5.61 31.58
N PRO A 111 14.44 -6.78 30.93
CA PRO A 111 13.34 -7.28 30.11
C PRO A 111 11.98 -7.23 30.80
N LYS A 112 11.95 -7.40 32.12
CA LYS A 112 10.74 -7.36 32.94
C LYS A 112 10.07 -5.98 32.95
N TYR A 113 10.85 -4.90 32.80
CA TYR A 113 10.37 -3.52 32.84
C TYR A 113 10.46 -2.83 31.49
N TRP A 114 10.78 -3.57 30.42
CA TRP A 114 10.87 -3.01 29.09
C TRP A 114 9.52 -2.44 28.65
N LYS A 115 9.57 -1.23 28.13
CA LYS A 115 8.43 -0.58 27.52
C LYS A 115 8.93 0.32 26.39
N ALA A 116 8.52 0.00 25.15
CA ALA A 116 8.76 0.90 24.04
C ALA A 116 8.07 2.25 24.30
N ARG A 117 8.75 3.33 24.03
CA ARG A 117 8.25 4.70 24.27
C ARG A 117 7.97 5.42 22.98
N ASP A 118 8.91 5.33 22.08
CA ASP A 118 8.93 6.13 20.88
C ASP A 118 9.31 5.28 19.67
N TYR A 119 8.89 5.73 18.49
CA TYR A 119 9.33 5.20 17.23
C TYR A 119 9.53 6.31 16.21
N TYR A 120 10.32 6.07 15.19
CA TYR A 120 10.32 6.83 13.95
C TYR A 120 10.42 5.91 12.75
N ILE A 121 9.96 6.39 11.61
CA ILE A 121 10.04 5.72 10.32
C ILE A 121 11.07 6.49 9.51
N ASP A 122 11.92 5.79 8.78
CA ASP A 122 12.92 6.44 7.92
C ASP A 122 12.28 7.21 6.76
N SER A 123 13.10 7.88 5.96
CA SER A 123 12.65 8.69 4.82
C SER A 123 12.10 7.85 3.67
N GLU A 124 12.51 6.59 3.56
CA GLU A 124 12.04 5.66 2.51
C GLU A 124 10.73 4.99 2.92
N GLY A 125 10.46 4.93 4.22
CA GLY A 125 9.23 4.39 4.79
C GLY A 125 9.23 2.86 4.91
N ASP A 126 10.37 2.19 4.75
CA ASP A 126 10.51 0.73 4.84
C ASP A 126 11.06 0.24 6.17
N THR A 127 11.65 1.15 6.94
CA THR A 127 12.36 0.84 8.19
C THR A 127 11.73 1.58 9.37
N ILE A 128 11.47 0.85 10.45
CA ILE A 128 11.02 1.40 11.72
C ILE A 128 12.16 1.35 12.73
N PHE A 129 12.30 2.41 13.50
CA PHE A 129 13.19 2.45 14.67
C PHE A 129 12.34 2.52 15.93
N ILE A 130 12.52 1.57 16.84
CA ILE A 130 11.76 1.47 18.09
C ILE A 130 12.72 1.66 19.27
N GLU A 131 12.36 2.56 20.19
CA GLU A 131 13.17 2.91 21.34
C GLU A 131 12.39 2.75 22.67
N PRO A 132 13.01 2.09 23.63
CA PRO A 132 14.26 1.30 23.57
C PRO A 132 14.08 0.04 22.73
N ALA A 133 15.22 -0.54 22.27
CA ALA A 133 15.23 -1.79 21.51
C ALA A 133 14.46 -2.92 22.24
N PRO A 134 13.76 -3.80 21.51
CA PRO A 134 13.05 -4.95 22.09
C PRO A 134 14.02 -5.84 22.90
N PRO A 135 13.59 -6.41 24.04
CA PRO A 135 14.46 -7.19 24.91
C PRO A 135 14.86 -8.51 24.26
N VAL A 136 16.08 -8.96 24.53
CA VAL A 136 16.54 -10.28 24.12
C VAL A 136 15.82 -11.36 24.94
N GLY A 137 15.42 -12.45 24.29
CA GLY A 137 14.78 -13.58 24.94
C GLY A 137 13.26 -13.47 25.14
N GLN A 138 12.65 -12.38 24.71
CA GLN A 138 11.20 -12.17 24.74
C GLN A 138 10.66 -11.84 23.36
N LYS A 139 9.65 -12.58 22.91
CA LYS A 139 8.92 -12.23 21.69
C LYS A 139 8.04 -11.01 21.91
N THR A 140 8.25 -10.01 21.12
CA THR A 140 7.51 -8.74 21.18
C THR A 140 6.91 -8.47 19.82
N TYR A 141 5.67 -7.98 19.79
CA TYR A 141 4.94 -7.68 18.56
C TYR A 141 4.54 -6.22 18.51
N ALA A 142 4.50 -5.68 17.32
CA ALA A 142 3.97 -4.33 17.06
C ALA A 142 2.83 -4.40 16.06
N LEU A 143 1.80 -3.59 16.29
CA LEU A 143 0.72 -3.35 15.35
C LEU A 143 1.09 -2.15 14.51
N ILE A 144 1.16 -2.35 13.19
CA ILE A 144 1.58 -1.33 12.22
C ILE A 144 0.54 -1.15 11.13
N GLU A 145 0.57 -0.02 10.48
CA GLU A 145 -0.14 0.25 9.22
C GLU A 145 0.89 0.34 8.11
N CYS A 146 0.82 -0.59 7.17
CA CYS A 146 1.76 -0.66 6.07
C CYS A 146 1.10 -1.08 4.76
N ALA A 147 1.73 -0.72 3.65
CA ALA A 147 1.35 -1.16 2.32
C ALA A 147 2.24 -2.31 1.86
N SER A 148 1.65 -3.27 1.15
CA SER A 148 2.34 -4.33 0.43
C SER A 148 1.79 -4.46 -0.97
N ALA A 149 2.64 -4.80 -1.93
CA ALA A 149 2.17 -5.11 -3.28
C ALA A 149 1.24 -6.32 -3.22
N PRO A 150 0.12 -6.30 -3.94
CA PRO A 150 -0.81 -7.42 -3.96
C PRO A 150 -0.16 -8.65 -4.58
N THR A 151 -0.54 -9.82 -4.06
CA THR A 151 -0.16 -11.13 -4.58
C THR A 151 -1.37 -11.87 -5.13
N MET A 152 -1.15 -12.92 -5.92
CA MET A 152 -2.25 -13.76 -6.39
C MET A 152 -2.96 -14.46 -5.22
N GLU A 153 -2.25 -14.78 -4.15
CA GLU A 153 -2.82 -15.37 -2.94
C GLU A 153 -3.77 -14.40 -2.23
N ASP A 154 -3.40 -13.10 -2.15
CA ASP A 154 -4.27 -12.06 -1.61
C ASP A 154 -5.57 -11.94 -2.41
N LEU A 155 -5.48 -11.94 -3.75
CA LEU A 155 -6.64 -11.87 -4.64
C LEU A 155 -7.55 -13.10 -4.52
N ASN A 156 -6.96 -14.29 -4.47
CA ASN A 156 -7.70 -15.55 -4.32
C ASN A 156 -8.34 -15.70 -2.93
N SER A 157 -7.74 -15.09 -1.91
CA SER A 157 -8.33 -15.04 -0.55
C SER A 157 -9.47 -14.04 -0.40
N GLY A 158 -9.84 -13.35 -1.48
CA GLY A 158 -10.95 -12.40 -1.52
C GLY A 158 -10.56 -10.99 -1.09
N MET A 159 -9.32 -10.57 -1.35
CA MET A 159 -8.93 -9.17 -1.17
C MET A 159 -9.87 -8.24 -1.95
N ASP A 160 -10.48 -7.30 -1.25
CA ASP A 160 -11.29 -6.26 -1.87
C ASP A 160 -10.43 -5.29 -2.69
N ILE A 161 -10.74 -5.17 -3.97
CA ILE A 161 -10.06 -4.22 -4.86
C ILE A 161 -10.74 -2.85 -4.73
N PRO A 162 -10.00 -1.80 -4.35
CA PRO A 162 -10.52 -0.44 -4.31
C PRO A 162 -11.11 -0.02 -5.65
N VAL A 163 -12.24 0.67 -5.61
CA VAL A 163 -12.96 1.08 -6.83
C VAL A 163 -12.11 1.95 -7.76
N GLU A 164 -11.20 2.72 -7.19
CA GLU A 164 -10.25 3.59 -7.89
C GLU A 164 -9.24 2.80 -8.72
N LEU A 165 -8.99 1.53 -8.38
CA LEU A 165 -8.04 0.66 -9.06
C LEU A 165 -8.68 -0.25 -10.12
N VAL A 166 -9.99 -0.35 -10.15
CA VAL A 166 -10.72 -1.22 -11.09
C VAL A 166 -10.42 -0.83 -12.54
N ALA A 167 -10.65 0.43 -12.89
CA ALA A 167 -10.42 0.90 -14.26
C ALA A 167 -8.94 0.82 -14.69
N PRO A 168 -7.96 1.28 -13.89
CA PRO A 168 -6.55 1.09 -14.23
C PRO A 168 -6.14 -0.37 -14.42
N ALA A 169 -6.60 -1.30 -13.57
CA ALA A 169 -6.29 -2.72 -13.67
C ALA A 169 -6.86 -3.35 -14.95
N ILE A 170 -8.11 -3.02 -15.30
CA ILE A 170 -8.73 -3.45 -16.56
C ILE A 170 -7.94 -2.92 -17.77
N GLN A 171 -7.59 -1.63 -17.79
CA GLN A 171 -6.84 -1.04 -18.88
C GLN A 171 -5.45 -1.68 -19.05
N TRP A 172 -4.79 -2.00 -17.94
CA TRP A 172 -3.52 -2.73 -18.00
C TRP A 172 -3.69 -4.15 -18.55
N ALA A 173 -4.71 -4.89 -18.11
CA ALA A 173 -4.98 -6.23 -18.58
C ALA A 173 -5.28 -6.25 -20.09
N LEU A 174 -6.09 -5.30 -20.59
CA LEU A 174 -6.35 -5.12 -22.02
C LEU A 174 -5.07 -4.79 -22.80
N TYR A 175 -4.22 -3.93 -22.25
CA TYR A 175 -2.90 -3.65 -22.83
C TYR A 175 -2.08 -4.94 -22.98
N ARG A 176 -1.97 -5.74 -21.93
CA ARG A 176 -1.17 -6.98 -21.93
C ARG A 176 -1.71 -8.00 -22.93
N ALA A 177 -3.02 -8.25 -22.94
CA ALA A 177 -3.66 -9.16 -23.88
C ALA A 177 -3.43 -8.71 -25.32
N LYS A 178 -3.73 -7.44 -25.66
CA LYS A 178 -3.55 -6.92 -27.02
C LYS A 178 -2.08 -6.84 -27.45
N MET A 179 -1.12 -6.70 -26.53
CA MET A 179 0.30 -6.76 -26.86
C MET A 179 0.73 -8.14 -27.37
N VAL A 180 0.18 -9.22 -26.80
CA VAL A 180 0.44 -10.59 -27.28
C VAL A 180 -0.11 -10.77 -28.70
N ASP A 181 -1.31 -10.24 -28.98
CA ASP A 181 -1.93 -10.36 -30.31
C ASP A 181 -1.29 -9.43 -31.37
N SER A 182 -0.41 -8.53 -30.95
CA SER A 182 0.11 -7.47 -31.84
C SER A 182 1.34 -7.87 -32.66
N GLU A 183 1.89 -9.08 -32.50
CA GLU A 183 3.20 -9.48 -33.08
C GLU A 183 3.34 -9.18 -34.58
N ASN A 184 2.22 -9.16 -35.33
CA ASN A 184 2.24 -8.86 -36.76
C ASN A 184 1.19 -7.83 -37.19
N ASN A 185 0.63 -7.06 -36.23
CA ASN A 185 -0.45 -6.11 -36.51
C ASN A 185 -0.23 -4.74 -35.84
N ALA A 186 0.24 -3.78 -36.63
CA ALA A 186 0.51 -2.41 -36.16
C ALA A 186 -0.74 -1.70 -35.59
N THR A 187 -1.94 -2.04 -36.07
CA THR A 187 -3.17 -1.46 -35.56
C THR A 187 -3.46 -1.96 -34.14
N ILE A 188 -3.34 -3.28 -33.91
CA ILE A 188 -3.52 -3.86 -32.58
C ILE A 188 -2.46 -3.30 -31.61
N PHE A 189 -1.22 -3.16 -32.05
CA PHE A 189 -0.16 -2.53 -31.26
C PHE A 189 -0.52 -1.10 -30.85
N SER A 190 -1.03 -0.29 -31.77
CA SER A 190 -1.47 1.07 -31.48
C SER A 190 -2.59 1.11 -30.43
N VAL A 191 -3.58 0.23 -30.55
CA VAL A 191 -4.67 0.10 -29.56
C VAL A 191 -4.14 -0.34 -28.19
N ALA A 192 -3.21 -1.31 -28.15
CA ALA A 192 -2.56 -1.70 -26.90
C ALA A 192 -1.87 -0.53 -26.21
N GLN A 193 -1.08 0.26 -26.95
CA GLN A 193 -0.40 1.45 -26.39
C GLN A 193 -1.40 2.50 -25.86
N GLN A 194 -2.57 2.62 -26.51
CA GLN A 194 -3.63 3.50 -26.02
C GLN A 194 -4.18 3.03 -24.66
N HIS A 195 -4.41 1.73 -24.45
CA HIS A 195 -4.82 1.20 -23.15
C HIS A 195 -3.77 1.46 -22.08
N LYS A 196 -2.48 1.26 -22.38
CA LYS A 196 -1.38 1.59 -21.46
C LYS A 196 -1.38 3.07 -21.07
N THR A 197 -1.51 3.95 -22.04
CA THR A 197 -1.56 5.41 -21.82
C THR A 197 -2.76 5.77 -20.93
N THR A 198 -3.93 5.21 -21.21
CA THR A 198 -5.15 5.42 -20.43
C THR A 198 -4.96 4.95 -18.98
N CYS A 199 -4.34 3.78 -18.75
CA CYS A 199 -4.03 3.30 -17.42
C CYS A 199 -3.20 4.33 -16.62
N PHE A 200 -2.11 4.82 -17.18
CA PHE A 200 -1.28 5.82 -16.51
C PHE A 200 -1.99 7.16 -16.29
N GLN A 201 -2.81 7.60 -17.25
CA GLN A 201 -3.61 8.82 -17.07
C GLN A 201 -4.59 8.69 -15.89
N LEU A 202 -5.27 7.55 -15.78
CA LEU A 202 -6.20 7.28 -14.66
C LEU A 202 -5.45 7.32 -13.31
N LEU A 203 -4.27 6.71 -13.23
CA LEU A 203 -3.46 6.71 -12.00
C LEU A 203 -2.93 8.12 -11.66
N GLN A 204 -2.46 8.89 -12.64
CA GLN A 204 -1.92 10.23 -12.44
C GLN A 204 -2.99 11.26 -12.05
N VAL A 205 -4.13 11.25 -12.72
CA VAL A 205 -5.23 12.18 -12.39
C VAL A 205 -5.70 11.99 -10.95
N GLN A 206 -5.80 10.75 -10.49
CA GLN A 206 -6.20 10.46 -9.12
C GLN A 206 -5.16 10.92 -8.08
N VAL A 207 -3.86 10.81 -8.37
CA VAL A 207 -2.80 11.34 -7.50
C VAL A 207 -2.96 12.85 -7.33
N GLN A 208 -3.11 13.61 -8.42
CA GLN A 208 -3.27 15.06 -8.36
C GLN A 208 -4.51 15.50 -7.58
N MET A 209 -5.63 14.78 -7.73
CA MET A 209 -6.85 15.07 -6.97
C MET A 209 -6.69 14.84 -5.47
N ASN A 210 -6.02 13.75 -5.08
CA ASN A 210 -5.81 13.45 -3.67
C ASN A 210 -4.84 14.42 -3.00
N ASP A 211 -3.77 14.82 -3.68
CA ASP A 211 -2.83 15.83 -3.18
C ASP A 211 -3.54 17.15 -2.90
N SER A 212 -4.48 17.55 -3.77
CA SER A 212 -5.30 18.75 -3.58
C SER A 212 -6.18 18.66 -2.33
N LEU A 213 -6.79 17.50 -2.09
CA LEU A 213 -7.65 17.26 -0.91
C LEU A 213 -6.86 17.17 0.40
N GLU A 214 -5.62 16.69 0.37
CA GLU A 214 -4.76 16.66 1.57
C GLU A 214 -4.26 18.05 1.94
N VAL A 215 -3.94 18.90 0.97
CA VAL A 215 -3.54 20.31 1.19
C VAL A 215 -4.66 21.09 1.87
N ASP A 216 -5.92 20.90 1.46
CA ASP A 216 -7.06 21.58 2.09
C ASP A 216 -7.31 21.13 3.54
N ARG A 217 -6.95 19.88 3.88
CA ARG A 217 -7.07 19.38 5.27
C ARG A 217 -5.97 19.86 6.21
N THR A 218 -4.83 20.28 5.65
CA THR A 218 -3.69 20.77 6.42
C THR A 218 -3.62 22.28 6.52
N ALA A 219 -4.48 23.02 5.82
CA ALA A 219 -4.59 24.46 5.95
C ALA A 219 -5.04 24.80 7.38
N PRO A 220 -4.25 25.51 8.19
CA PRO A 220 -4.71 25.96 9.49
C PRO A 220 -5.88 26.90 9.29
N ASN A 221 -6.93 26.65 10.08
CA ASN A 221 -8.14 27.47 10.13
C ASN A 221 -7.76 28.94 10.41
N GLN A 222 -7.49 29.74 9.36
CA GLN A 222 -7.19 31.18 9.48
C GLN A 222 -8.43 32.03 9.75
N ALA A 223 -9.45 31.45 10.32
CA ALA A 223 -10.69 32.13 10.65
C ALA A 223 -10.78 32.51 12.14
N ASN A 224 -9.73 33.02 12.78
CA ASN A 224 -9.88 33.69 14.08
C ASN A 224 -8.65 34.55 14.46
N VAL A 225 -8.32 35.53 13.63
CA VAL A 225 -7.53 36.68 14.09
C VAL A 225 -8.00 37.94 13.35
N ARG A 226 -9.14 38.46 13.78
CA ARG A 226 -9.54 39.85 13.58
C ARG A 226 -10.66 40.17 14.58
N VAL A 227 -10.36 40.47 15.78
CA VAL A 227 -11.06 41.47 16.63
C VAL A 227 -10.13 41.75 17.81
N ALA A 228 -9.47 42.86 17.79
CA ALA A 228 -9.12 43.71 18.91
C ALA A 228 -8.00 44.66 18.49
N ASP A 229 -8.41 45.77 17.91
CA ASP A 229 -7.80 47.05 18.18
C ASP A 229 -8.67 48.15 17.57
N ASN A 230 -9.57 48.68 18.38
CA ASN A 230 -10.11 50.02 18.31
C ASN A 230 -10.67 50.35 19.71
N GLY A 231 -9.85 51.06 20.45
CA GLY A 231 -10.22 51.65 21.71
C GLY A 231 -9.07 52.50 22.22
#